data_1a7983963ede24ae077d9aef77623152
#
_entry.id   1a7983963ede24ae077d9aef77623152
#
_cell.length_a   1.000
_cell.length_b   1.000
_cell.length_c   1.000
_cell.angle_alpha   90.00
_cell.angle_beta   90.00
_cell.angle_gamma   90.00
#
_symmetry.space_group_name_H-M   'P 1'
#
loop_
_entity.id
_entity.type
_entity.pdbx_description
1 polymer ?
#
loop_
_entity_poly.entity_id
_entity_poly.type
_entity_poly.pdbx_seq_one_letter_code
_entity_poly.pdbx_strand_id
1 'polypeptide(L)'
;MKSAENKSDHGTNLDRAHEQMQLRPYDDALRARFMSLLADCELFLPLKQEPKGDEIAPELLDLEGGTYLRAYDSEERLSQGCQNAGEGGVPYIALSGRILARMLAGSQVGLALNLNVAPSSMLLSNDMMRWVNEVLDHAPETAQGHIASLHAPRQFAGSFLDVLSAKLVFSASLAQAFWLCRVVYKSGEEADFLAILGAEARVEEALAKAVQEAVLLAGEGDTVLDVLFLTGDEPLVAALERLGERLIFERSEEAPNTPQNTFPTPPGRDPDKPPILR
;
A
#
# COMPACT_ATOMS: atom_id res chain seq x y z
N MET A 1 27.64 5.77 36.80
CA MET A 1 26.24 5.62 36.39
C MET A 1 26.03 6.49 35.15
N LYS A 2 26.11 5.94 33.95
CA LYS A 2 25.76 6.63 32.70
C LYS A 2 24.34 6.22 32.38
N SER A 3 23.43 7.19 32.38
CA SER A 3 22.06 7.02 31.92
C SER A 3 22.08 6.55 30.46
N ALA A 4 21.49 5.39 30.21
CA ALA A 4 21.13 4.98 28.85
C ALA A 4 20.09 5.98 28.38
N GLU A 5 20.43 6.79 27.39
CA GLU A 5 19.48 7.58 26.63
C GLU A 5 18.51 6.61 25.96
N ASN A 6 17.29 6.67 26.43
CA ASN A 6 16.13 5.98 25.86
C ASN A 6 15.90 6.63 24.48
N LYS A 7 16.48 6.02 23.44
CA LYS A 7 16.15 6.33 22.06
C LYS A 7 14.68 5.96 21.90
N SER A 8 13.79 6.93 21.93
CA SER A 8 12.37 6.74 21.69
C SER A 8 12.22 6.05 20.31
N ASP A 9 11.89 4.78 20.36
CA ASP A 9 11.46 4.00 19.21
C ASP A 9 10.15 4.62 18.70
N HIS A 10 10.27 5.51 17.75
CA HIS A 10 9.12 6.05 17.04
C HIS A 10 8.65 4.95 16.10
N GLY A 11 7.67 4.16 16.56
CA GLY A 11 7.09 3.05 15.81
C GLY A 11 6.76 3.42 14.38
N THR A 12 6.98 2.50 13.45
CA THR A 12 6.71 2.68 12.00
C THR A 12 5.22 2.93 11.75
N ASN A 13 4.87 3.31 10.53
CA ASN A 13 3.46 3.41 10.11
C ASN A 13 2.74 2.06 10.22
N LEU A 14 3.45 0.95 9.97
CA LEU A 14 2.93 -0.40 10.17
C LEU A 14 2.65 -0.71 11.63
N ASP A 15 3.52 -0.29 12.57
CA ASP A 15 3.29 -0.49 14.00
C ASP A 15 2.03 0.23 14.46
N ARG A 16 1.88 1.50 14.06
CA ARG A 16 0.69 2.30 14.42
C ARG A 16 -0.60 1.71 13.85
N ALA A 17 -0.56 1.25 12.60
CA ALA A 17 -1.72 0.62 11.97
C ALA A 17 -2.06 -0.73 12.62
N HIS A 18 -1.05 -1.53 12.96
CA HIS A 18 -1.23 -2.79 13.67
C HIS A 18 -1.82 -2.58 15.06
N GLU A 19 -1.33 -1.62 15.83
CA GLU A 19 -1.88 -1.28 17.14
C GLU A 19 -3.36 -0.87 17.04
N GLN A 20 -3.71 -0.02 16.09
CA GLN A 20 -5.10 0.38 15.86
C GLN A 20 -5.99 -0.82 15.50
N MET A 21 -5.52 -1.71 14.65
CA MET A 21 -6.22 -2.94 14.28
C MET A 21 -6.41 -3.87 15.50
N GLN A 22 -5.41 -4.01 16.36
CA GLN A 22 -5.50 -4.82 17.57
C GLN A 22 -6.50 -4.26 18.60
N LEU A 23 -6.58 -2.94 18.73
CA LEU A 23 -7.55 -2.27 19.61
C LEU A 23 -8.99 -2.46 19.14
N ARG A 24 -9.22 -2.65 17.83
CA ARG A 24 -10.53 -2.84 17.21
C ARG A 24 -10.50 -3.99 16.20
N PRO A 25 -10.43 -5.26 16.66
CA PRO A 25 -10.15 -6.43 15.79
C PRO A 25 -11.27 -6.75 14.77
N TYR A 26 -12.46 -6.21 14.99
CA TYR A 26 -13.64 -6.38 14.10
C TYR A 26 -13.85 -5.19 13.15
N ASP A 27 -12.92 -4.23 13.14
CA ASP A 27 -12.99 -3.08 12.25
C ASP A 27 -12.24 -3.41 10.94
N ASP A 28 -13.01 -3.72 9.90
CA ASP A 28 -12.49 -4.12 8.60
C ASP A 28 -11.67 -3.01 7.95
N ALA A 29 -12.01 -1.73 8.19
CA ALA A 29 -11.28 -0.61 7.63
C ALA A 29 -9.87 -0.46 8.23
N LEU A 30 -9.68 -0.73 9.52
CA LEU A 30 -8.34 -0.74 10.13
C LEU A 30 -7.49 -1.91 9.61
N ARG A 31 -8.12 -3.07 9.37
CA ARG A 31 -7.44 -4.21 8.73
C ARG A 31 -7.02 -3.86 7.31
N ALA A 32 -7.91 -3.27 6.55
CA ALA A 32 -7.65 -2.81 5.20
C ALA A 32 -6.52 -1.77 5.14
N ARG A 33 -6.52 -0.80 6.05
CA ARG A 33 -5.44 0.18 6.17
C ARG A 33 -4.09 -0.48 6.44
N PHE A 34 -4.04 -1.45 7.35
CA PHE A 34 -2.81 -2.20 7.62
C PHE A 34 -2.33 -2.93 6.36
N MET A 35 -3.21 -3.62 5.65
CA MET A 35 -2.87 -4.35 4.42
C MET A 35 -2.43 -3.40 3.29
N SER A 36 -3.04 -2.23 3.20
CA SER A 36 -2.62 -1.18 2.26
C SER A 36 -1.20 -0.71 2.54
N LEU A 37 -0.87 -0.40 3.80
CA LEU A 37 0.46 0.01 4.19
C LEU A 37 1.49 -1.11 3.99
N LEU A 38 1.12 -2.35 4.30
CA LEU A 38 1.97 -3.52 4.07
C LEU A 38 2.31 -3.68 2.57
N ALA A 39 1.34 -3.52 1.69
CA ALA A 39 1.55 -3.63 0.26
C ALA A 39 2.54 -2.60 -0.28
N ASP A 40 2.53 -1.39 0.27
CA ASP A 40 3.33 -0.26 -0.22
C ASP A 40 4.66 -0.07 0.51
N CYS A 41 4.88 -0.76 1.65
CA CYS A 41 6.16 -0.66 2.35
C CYS A 41 7.25 -1.52 1.71
N GLU A 42 8.51 -1.11 1.92
CA GLU A 42 9.68 -1.93 1.62
C GLU A 42 9.90 -2.93 2.75
N LEU A 43 10.13 -4.20 2.38
CA LEU A 43 10.33 -5.31 3.30
C LEU A 43 11.68 -5.98 3.03
N PHE A 44 12.43 -6.21 4.09
CA PHE A 44 13.76 -6.79 4.10
C PHE A 44 13.69 -8.28 4.44
N LEU A 45 14.10 -9.12 3.50
CA LEU A 45 14.02 -10.58 3.60
C LEU A 45 15.40 -11.17 3.82
N PRO A 46 15.64 -11.88 4.93
CA PRO A 46 16.89 -12.63 5.11
C PRO A 46 16.96 -13.78 4.12
N LEU A 47 18.15 -13.99 3.55
CA LEU A 47 18.43 -15.04 2.59
C LEU A 47 19.39 -16.07 3.19
N LYS A 48 19.27 -17.33 2.75
CA LYS A 48 20.20 -18.42 3.12
C LYS A 48 21.57 -18.24 2.43
N GLN A 49 21.60 -17.55 1.28
CA GLN A 49 22.78 -17.29 0.47
C GLN A 49 22.57 -16.06 -0.40
N GLU A 50 23.65 -15.47 -0.88
CA GLU A 50 23.59 -14.36 -1.84
C GLU A 50 22.76 -14.70 -3.08
N PRO A 51 21.98 -13.74 -3.64
CA PRO A 51 21.19 -13.96 -4.85
C PRO A 51 22.04 -14.42 -6.03
N LYS A 52 21.49 -15.28 -6.88
CA LYS A 52 22.13 -15.74 -8.13
C LYS A 52 21.27 -15.36 -9.32
N GLY A 53 21.57 -14.24 -9.95
CA GLY A 53 20.73 -13.67 -10.99
C GLY A 53 19.37 -13.28 -10.41
N ASP A 54 18.28 -13.76 -11.01
CA ASP A 54 16.89 -13.50 -10.54
C ASP A 54 16.41 -14.50 -9.48
N GLU A 55 17.26 -15.47 -9.07
CA GLU A 55 16.88 -16.50 -8.09
C GLU A 55 17.30 -16.09 -6.68
N ILE A 56 16.36 -16.18 -5.75
CA ILE A 56 16.56 -15.92 -4.33
C ILE A 56 16.23 -17.19 -3.51
N ALA A 57 16.96 -17.38 -2.41
CA ALA A 57 16.73 -18.45 -1.45
C ALA A 57 16.44 -17.84 -0.06
N PRO A 58 15.19 -17.39 0.21
CA PRO A 58 14.84 -16.76 1.47
C PRO A 58 14.86 -17.76 2.63
N GLU A 59 15.01 -17.23 3.84
CA GLU A 59 14.80 -18.01 5.04
C GLU A 59 13.31 -18.26 5.26
N LEU A 60 12.97 -19.56 5.42
CA LEU A 60 11.62 -20.00 5.76
C LEU A 60 11.59 -20.48 7.20
N LEU A 61 10.47 -20.28 7.87
CA LEU A 61 10.15 -20.77 9.21
C LEU A 61 9.01 -21.76 9.11
N ASP A 62 9.22 -22.95 9.64
CA ASP A 62 8.16 -23.93 9.85
C ASP A 62 7.60 -23.72 11.26
N LEU A 63 6.36 -23.27 11.35
CA LEU A 63 5.65 -23.02 12.59
C LEU A 63 4.37 -23.87 12.64
N GLU A 64 3.77 -23.96 13.82
CA GLU A 64 2.46 -24.55 13.96
C GLU A 64 1.46 -23.76 13.12
N GLY A 65 0.92 -24.36 12.08
CA GLY A 65 0.01 -23.72 11.11
C GLY A 65 0.59 -23.49 9.71
N GLY A 66 1.88 -23.78 9.47
CA GLY A 66 2.44 -23.74 8.11
C GLY A 66 3.86 -23.21 8.02
N THR A 67 4.30 -23.06 6.78
CA THR A 67 5.60 -22.48 6.46
C THR A 67 5.44 -20.99 6.17
N TYR A 68 6.34 -20.17 6.70
CA TYR A 68 6.29 -18.70 6.58
C TYR A 68 7.64 -18.15 6.10
N LEU A 69 7.58 -17.18 5.20
CA LEU A 69 8.72 -16.38 4.79
C LEU A 69 8.93 -15.25 5.81
N ARG A 70 10.16 -15.08 6.29
CA ARG A 70 10.51 -14.00 7.22
C ARG A 70 10.69 -12.69 6.46
N ALA A 71 10.12 -11.60 7.00
CA ALA A 71 10.33 -10.25 6.48
C ALA A 71 10.27 -9.20 7.60
N TYR A 72 10.98 -8.12 7.39
CA TYR A 72 11.11 -7.00 8.33
C TYR A 72 10.91 -5.68 7.58
N ASP A 73 10.28 -4.72 8.23
CA ASP A 73 10.01 -3.39 7.64
C ASP A 73 11.15 -2.37 7.83
N SER A 74 12.29 -2.83 8.37
CA SER A 74 13.53 -2.06 8.40
C SER A 74 14.76 -2.96 8.50
N GLU A 75 15.92 -2.46 8.04
CA GLU A 75 17.21 -3.15 8.20
C GLU A 75 17.60 -3.34 9.67
N GLU A 76 17.21 -2.41 10.54
CA GLU A 76 17.48 -2.52 11.97
C GLU A 76 16.73 -3.70 12.57
N ARG A 77 15.45 -3.88 12.21
CA ARG A 77 14.62 -5.02 12.66
C ARG A 77 15.09 -6.33 12.05
N LEU A 78 15.52 -6.32 10.79
CA LEU A 78 16.20 -7.48 10.18
C LEU A 78 17.42 -7.88 11.01
N SER A 79 18.29 -6.93 11.33
CA SER A 79 19.50 -7.17 12.14
C SER A 79 19.14 -7.72 13.53
N GLN A 80 18.13 -7.18 14.18
CA GLN A 80 17.64 -7.66 15.47
C GLN A 80 17.07 -9.09 15.38
N GLY A 81 16.28 -9.39 14.35
CA GLY A 81 15.68 -10.71 14.15
C GLY A 81 16.67 -11.79 13.74
N CYS A 82 17.83 -11.40 13.21
CA CYS A 82 18.88 -12.31 12.72
C CYS A 82 20.17 -12.29 13.57
N GLN A 83 20.11 -11.88 14.84
CA GLN A 83 21.28 -11.72 15.75
C GLN A 83 22.16 -12.98 15.90
N ASN A 84 21.68 -14.16 15.55
CA ASN A 84 22.43 -15.42 15.59
C ASN A 84 23.21 -15.73 14.31
N ALA A 85 23.16 -14.90 13.30
CA ALA A 85 23.97 -15.02 12.10
C ALA A 85 25.38 -14.49 12.40
N GLY A 86 26.39 -15.33 12.28
CA GLY A 86 27.78 -15.07 12.64
C GLY A 86 28.37 -13.73 12.15
N GLU A 87 29.66 -13.50 12.37
CA GLU A 87 30.36 -12.22 12.13
C GLU A 87 30.25 -11.61 10.72
N GLY A 88 29.65 -12.30 9.73
CA GLY A 88 29.51 -11.86 8.33
C GLY A 88 28.20 -11.16 7.98
N GLY A 89 27.25 -11.04 8.92
CA GLY A 89 25.91 -10.55 8.62
C GLY A 89 25.05 -11.60 7.86
N VAL A 90 23.78 -11.28 7.63
CA VAL A 90 22.86 -12.10 6.82
C VAL A 90 22.68 -11.45 5.47
N PRO A 91 22.89 -12.15 4.35
CA PRO A 91 22.49 -11.65 3.07
C PRO A 91 20.99 -11.40 3.06
N TYR A 92 20.54 -10.32 2.45
CA TYR A 92 19.13 -9.96 2.38
C TYR A 92 18.78 -9.29 1.06
N ILE A 93 17.49 -9.23 0.79
CA ILE A 93 16.93 -8.48 -0.33
C ILE A 93 15.78 -7.60 0.17
N ALA A 94 15.66 -6.40 -0.40
CA ALA A 94 14.54 -5.50 -0.14
C ALA A 94 13.53 -5.60 -1.28
N LEU A 95 12.27 -5.89 -0.95
CA LEU A 95 11.16 -6.00 -1.89
C LEU A 95 9.96 -5.22 -1.35
N SER A 96 9.13 -4.66 -2.24
CA SER A 96 7.84 -4.11 -1.79
C SER A 96 6.90 -5.23 -1.34
N GLY A 97 6.03 -4.94 -0.36
CA GLY A 97 4.99 -5.88 0.06
C GLY A 97 4.12 -6.36 -1.10
N ARG A 98 3.90 -5.51 -2.11
CA ARG A 98 3.21 -5.82 -3.36
C ARG A 98 3.87 -6.95 -4.15
N ILE A 99 5.19 -6.88 -4.33
CA ILE A 99 5.97 -7.95 -4.98
C ILE A 99 5.89 -9.24 -4.16
N LEU A 100 6.01 -9.14 -2.82
CA LEU A 100 5.86 -10.29 -1.94
C LEU A 100 4.49 -10.94 -2.01
N ALA A 101 3.41 -10.16 -2.03
CA ALA A 101 2.06 -10.70 -2.18
C ALA A 101 1.94 -11.51 -3.49
N ARG A 102 2.46 -10.97 -4.60
CA ARG A 102 2.49 -11.69 -5.91
C ARG A 102 3.29 -12.97 -5.84
N MET A 103 4.48 -12.95 -5.23
CA MET A 103 5.34 -14.14 -5.11
C MET A 103 4.69 -15.23 -4.24
N LEU A 104 4.06 -14.84 -3.14
CA LEU A 104 3.46 -15.77 -2.19
C LEU A 104 2.11 -16.30 -2.66
N ALA A 105 1.35 -15.56 -3.47
CA ALA A 105 0.04 -15.97 -3.97
C ALA A 105 0.08 -17.33 -4.72
N GLY A 106 1.16 -17.62 -5.45
CA GLY A 106 1.39 -18.89 -6.15
C GLY A 106 2.01 -20.01 -5.32
N SER A 107 2.23 -19.81 -4.01
CA SER A 107 2.91 -20.73 -3.11
C SER A 107 1.97 -21.25 -2.02
N GLN A 108 2.50 -22.08 -1.11
CA GLN A 108 1.82 -22.49 0.13
C GLN A 108 2.43 -21.78 1.35
N VAL A 109 3.19 -20.70 1.13
CA VAL A 109 4.00 -20.02 2.15
C VAL A 109 3.29 -18.74 2.58
N GLY A 110 3.16 -18.54 3.89
CA GLY A 110 2.69 -17.30 4.50
C GLY A 110 3.81 -16.28 4.71
N LEU A 111 3.50 -15.15 5.34
CA LEU A 111 4.45 -14.10 5.68
C LEU A 111 4.56 -13.95 7.21
N ALA A 112 5.76 -14.09 7.76
CA ALA A 112 6.10 -13.75 9.14
C ALA A 112 6.73 -12.36 9.19
N LEU A 113 5.89 -11.36 9.48
CA LEU A 113 6.26 -9.96 9.52
C LEU A 113 6.81 -9.59 10.90
N ASN A 114 7.99 -8.96 10.95
CA ASN A 114 8.60 -8.38 12.15
C ASN A 114 8.60 -9.31 13.38
N LEU A 115 8.73 -10.62 13.17
CA LEU A 115 8.52 -11.62 14.20
C LEU A 115 9.45 -11.40 15.40
N ASN A 116 8.85 -11.15 16.58
CA ASN A 116 9.51 -10.92 17.88
C ASN A 116 10.45 -9.70 17.96
N VAL A 117 10.37 -8.76 17.01
CA VAL A 117 11.26 -7.58 17.01
C VAL A 117 10.51 -6.25 16.99
N ALA A 118 9.18 -6.26 16.81
CA ALA A 118 8.39 -5.04 16.73
C ALA A 118 6.95 -5.24 17.22
N PRO A 119 6.24 -4.14 17.56
CA PRO A 119 4.82 -4.20 17.90
C PRO A 119 3.95 -4.79 16.78
N SER A 120 4.34 -4.58 15.51
CA SER A 120 3.70 -5.15 14.31
C SER A 120 4.08 -6.60 14.02
N SER A 121 4.61 -7.35 15.01
CA SER A 121 4.89 -8.78 14.88
C SER A 121 3.61 -9.57 14.55
N MET A 122 3.56 -10.20 13.37
CA MET A 122 2.36 -10.84 12.87
C MET A 122 2.68 -12.01 11.93
N LEU A 123 1.83 -13.03 11.97
CA LEU A 123 1.78 -14.11 10.97
C LEU A 123 0.61 -13.87 10.03
N LEU A 124 0.88 -13.74 8.74
CA LEU A 124 -0.10 -13.60 7.67
C LEU A 124 -0.15 -14.92 6.91
N SER A 125 -1.33 -15.53 6.84
CA SER A 125 -1.49 -16.80 6.12
C SER A 125 -1.28 -16.61 4.61
N ASN A 126 -1.02 -17.72 3.91
CA ASN A 126 -0.95 -17.68 2.44
C ASN A 126 -2.27 -17.19 1.83
N ASP A 127 -3.42 -17.58 2.38
CA ASP A 127 -4.73 -17.11 1.91
C ASP A 127 -4.85 -15.59 2.00
N MET A 128 -4.32 -14.97 3.07
CA MET A 128 -4.30 -13.52 3.21
C MET A 128 -3.41 -12.86 2.15
N MET A 129 -2.22 -13.42 1.90
CA MET A 129 -1.31 -12.89 0.87
C MET A 129 -1.89 -13.02 -0.53
N ARG A 130 -2.61 -14.12 -0.80
CA ARG A 130 -3.33 -14.31 -2.06
C ARG A 130 -4.45 -13.29 -2.24
N TRP A 131 -5.26 -13.06 -1.21
CA TRP A 131 -6.31 -12.02 -1.24
C TRP A 131 -5.71 -10.63 -1.49
N VAL A 132 -4.62 -10.26 -0.81
CA VAL A 132 -3.92 -8.99 -1.06
C VAL A 132 -3.49 -8.90 -2.53
N ASN A 133 -2.90 -9.97 -3.08
CA ASN A 133 -2.51 -9.98 -4.49
C ASN A 133 -3.71 -9.81 -5.43
N GLU A 134 -4.81 -10.50 -5.18
CA GLU A 134 -6.04 -10.39 -5.98
C GLU A 134 -6.56 -8.94 -5.99
N VAL A 135 -6.59 -8.28 -4.83
CA VAL A 135 -6.97 -6.86 -4.72
C VAL A 135 -6.02 -5.96 -5.53
N LEU A 136 -4.70 -6.21 -5.44
CA LEU A 136 -3.69 -5.40 -6.12
C LEU A 136 -3.63 -5.65 -7.64
N ASP A 137 -4.09 -6.80 -8.11
CA ASP A 137 -4.10 -7.15 -9.55
C ASP A 137 -5.35 -6.65 -10.29
N HIS A 138 -6.37 -6.16 -9.56
CA HIS A 138 -7.54 -5.55 -10.22
C HIS A 138 -7.13 -4.32 -11.01
N ALA A 139 -7.48 -4.32 -12.30
CA ALA A 139 -7.28 -3.17 -13.17
C ALA A 139 -8.57 -2.31 -13.20
N PRO A 140 -8.46 -0.98 -13.20
CA PRO A 140 -9.63 -0.11 -13.35
C PRO A 140 -10.28 -0.32 -14.72
N GLU A 141 -11.61 -0.39 -14.74
CA GLU A 141 -12.38 -0.45 -15.98
C GLU A 141 -12.69 0.97 -16.47
N THR A 142 -12.58 1.18 -17.78
CA THR A 142 -12.93 2.48 -18.38
C THR A 142 -14.40 2.46 -18.78
N ALA A 143 -15.19 3.37 -18.19
CA ALA A 143 -16.58 3.57 -18.56
C ALA A 143 -16.79 4.93 -19.23
N GLN A 144 -17.77 5.03 -20.12
CA GLN A 144 -18.18 6.29 -20.76
C GLN A 144 -19.61 6.61 -20.34
N GLY A 145 -19.82 7.80 -19.80
CA GLY A 145 -21.15 8.27 -19.40
C GLY A 145 -21.31 9.77 -19.64
N HIS A 146 -22.56 10.22 -19.90
CA HIS A 146 -22.89 11.64 -20.02
C HIS A 146 -23.43 12.16 -18.68
N ILE A 147 -22.68 13.02 -18.04
CA ILE A 147 -23.07 13.68 -16.78
C ILE A 147 -24.24 14.63 -17.06
N ALA A 148 -25.33 14.49 -16.30
CA ALA A 148 -26.48 15.40 -16.35
C ALA A 148 -26.36 16.49 -15.27
N SER A 149 -25.94 16.15 -14.05
CA SER A 149 -25.74 17.10 -12.96
C SER A 149 -24.67 16.61 -11.97
N LEU A 150 -24.10 17.57 -11.23
CA LEU A 150 -23.10 17.35 -10.20
C LEU A 150 -23.67 17.78 -8.85
N HIS A 151 -23.42 17.02 -7.82
CA HIS A 151 -23.90 17.22 -6.45
C HIS A 151 -22.75 17.11 -5.45
N ALA A 152 -22.98 17.58 -4.22
CA ALA A 152 -22.07 17.35 -3.12
C ALA A 152 -21.90 15.82 -2.90
N PRO A 153 -20.70 15.37 -2.49
CA PRO A 153 -20.45 13.96 -2.24
C PRO A 153 -21.35 13.43 -1.12
N ARG A 154 -21.59 12.13 -1.10
CA ARG A 154 -22.14 11.50 0.08
C ARG A 154 -21.13 11.57 1.23
N GLN A 155 -21.59 11.32 2.42
CA GLN A 155 -20.71 11.19 3.57
C GLN A 155 -19.97 9.83 3.50
N PHE A 156 -18.68 9.87 3.30
CA PHE A 156 -17.83 8.68 3.37
C PHE A 156 -17.37 8.44 4.80
N ALA A 157 -17.12 7.17 5.16
CA ALA A 157 -16.51 6.86 6.44
C ALA A 157 -15.09 7.45 6.54
N GLY A 158 -14.72 7.94 7.72
CA GLY A 158 -13.38 8.51 7.94
C GLY A 158 -12.27 7.51 7.66
N SER A 159 -12.49 6.23 7.96
CA SER A 159 -11.58 5.13 7.66
C SER A 159 -11.31 4.95 6.16
N PHE A 160 -12.33 5.10 5.32
CA PHE A 160 -12.17 5.08 3.86
C PHE A 160 -11.32 6.28 3.38
N LEU A 161 -11.61 7.48 3.88
CA LEU A 161 -10.84 8.68 3.54
C LEU A 161 -9.37 8.57 3.99
N ASP A 162 -9.11 7.92 5.11
CA ASP A 162 -7.75 7.64 5.59
C ASP A 162 -6.99 6.70 4.64
N VAL A 163 -7.64 5.62 4.16
CA VAL A 163 -7.03 4.68 3.20
C VAL A 163 -6.78 5.38 1.86
N LEU A 164 -7.76 6.13 1.37
CA LEU A 164 -7.65 6.88 0.12
C LEU A 164 -6.52 7.91 0.21
N SER A 165 -6.44 8.66 1.31
CA SER A 165 -5.38 9.64 1.54
C SER A 165 -4.00 8.97 1.61
N ALA A 166 -3.86 7.85 2.30
CA ALA A 166 -2.62 7.10 2.37
C ALA A 166 -2.14 6.61 1.00
N LYS A 167 -3.06 6.21 0.11
CA LYS A 167 -2.72 5.81 -1.27
C LYS A 167 -2.34 6.99 -2.16
N LEU A 168 -3.01 8.12 -2.02
CA LEU A 168 -2.84 9.26 -2.93
C LEU A 168 -1.77 10.26 -2.47
N VAL A 169 -1.32 10.24 -1.21
CA VAL A 169 -0.35 11.22 -0.69
C VAL A 169 0.95 11.28 -1.49
N PHE A 170 1.46 10.13 -1.95
CA PHE A 170 2.67 10.06 -2.78
C PHE A 170 2.44 10.56 -4.21
N SER A 171 1.22 10.50 -4.67
CA SER A 171 0.80 10.92 -6.01
C SER A 171 0.20 12.34 -6.02
N ALA A 172 0.07 12.98 -4.86
CA ALA A 172 -0.55 14.30 -4.73
C ALA A 172 0.16 15.40 -5.54
N SER A 173 1.48 15.25 -5.78
CA SER A 173 2.26 16.18 -6.61
C SER A 173 2.11 15.95 -8.12
N LEU A 174 1.42 14.89 -8.55
CA LEU A 174 1.22 14.52 -9.96
C LEU A 174 -0.08 15.10 -10.52
N ALA A 175 -0.89 15.76 -9.69
CA ALA A 175 -2.11 16.45 -10.07
C ALA A 175 -2.24 17.79 -9.34
N GLN A 176 -3.08 18.68 -9.84
CA GLN A 176 -3.29 20.00 -9.25
C GLN A 176 -4.29 19.98 -8.08
N ALA A 177 -5.33 19.16 -8.19
CA ALA A 177 -6.35 19.03 -7.16
C ALA A 177 -7.12 17.70 -7.27
N PHE A 178 -7.71 17.30 -6.14
CA PHE A 178 -8.56 16.13 -6.00
C PHE A 178 -9.87 16.55 -5.34
N TRP A 179 -11.00 16.12 -5.91
CA TRP A 179 -12.32 16.51 -5.46
C TRP A 179 -13.24 15.30 -5.38
N LEU A 180 -13.88 15.10 -4.23
CA LEU A 180 -14.98 14.15 -4.11
C LEU A 180 -16.29 14.85 -4.54
N CYS A 181 -17.09 14.16 -5.33
CA CYS A 181 -18.39 14.64 -5.76
C CYS A 181 -19.32 13.46 -6.08
N ARG A 182 -20.60 13.75 -6.25
CA ARG A 182 -21.59 12.82 -6.78
C ARG A 182 -22.10 13.31 -8.10
N VAL A 183 -22.24 12.42 -9.07
CA VAL A 183 -22.81 12.71 -10.39
C VAL A 183 -24.10 11.95 -10.58
N VAL A 184 -25.01 12.59 -11.32
CA VAL A 184 -26.18 11.94 -11.90
C VAL A 184 -25.97 11.91 -13.40
N TYR A 185 -26.02 10.74 -13.99
CA TYR A 185 -25.93 10.54 -15.43
C TYR A 185 -27.27 10.84 -16.12
N LYS A 186 -27.24 11.08 -17.43
CA LYS A 186 -28.47 11.22 -18.23
C LYS A 186 -29.35 9.95 -18.21
N SER A 187 -28.77 8.81 -17.88
CA SER A 187 -29.51 7.55 -17.66
C SER A 187 -30.36 7.59 -16.38
N GLY A 188 -30.13 8.51 -15.46
CA GLY A 188 -30.71 8.57 -14.13
C GLY A 188 -29.90 7.81 -13.08
N GLU A 189 -28.81 7.18 -13.46
CA GLU A 189 -27.90 6.48 -12.54
C GLU A 189 -27.06 7.51 -11.78
N GLU A 190 -26.78 7.23 -10.51
CA GLU A 190 -25.93 8.05 -9.64
C GLU A 190 -24.65 7.31 -9.32
N ALA A 191 -23.52 8.04 -9.31
CA ALA A 191 -22.22 7.52 -8.91
C ALA A 191 -21.42 8.54 -8.09
N ASP A 192 -20.61 8.04 -7.16
CA ASP A 192 -19.63 8.86 -6.46
C ASP A 192 -18.35 8.92 -7.28
N PHE A 193 -17.72 10.10 -7.33
CA PHE A 193 -16.55 10.36 -8.15
C PHE A 193 -15.40 10.96 -7.36
N LEU A 194 -14.18 10.55 -7.68
CA LEU A 194 -12.99 11.32 -7.43
C LEU A 194 -12.58 12.02 -8.74
N ALA A 195 -12.79 13.33 -8.81
CA ALA A 195 -12.30 14.14 -9.90
C ALA A 195 -10.85 14.56 -9.63
N ILE A 196 -9.96 14.28 -10.57
CA ILE A 196 -8.52 14.56 -10.51
C ILE A 196 -8.20 15.58 -11.59
N LEU A 197 -7.77 16.78 -11.16
CA LEU A 197 -7.51 17.91 -12.03
C LEU A 197 -6.03 18.02 -12.37
N GLY A 198 -5.72 18.16 -13.66
CA GLY A 198 -4.38 18.49 -14.15
C GLY A 198 -3.35 17.39 -13.96
N ALA A 199 -3.77 16.11 -13.93
CA ALA A 199 -2.86 14.98 -13.99
C ALA A 199 -2.30 14.81 -15.41
N GLU A 200 -1.02 14.43 -15.51
CA GLU A 200 -0.46 14.05 -16.80
C GLU A 200 -1.00 12.70 -17.26
N ALA A 201 -1.29 12.54 -18.57
CA ALA A 201 -1.87 11.31 -19.12
C ALA A 201 -1.09 10.02 -18.77
N ARG A 202 0.24 10.11 -18.62
CA ARG A 202 1.10 8.96 -18.27
C ARG A 202 0.88 8.44 -16.84
N VAL A 203 0.24 9.21 -15.95
CA VAL A 203 0.01 8.82 -14.55
C VAL A 203 -1.46 8.53 -14.25
N GLU A 204 -2.37 8.77 -15.18
CA GLU A 204 -3.82 8.59 -14.99
C GLU A 204 -4.16 7.13 -14.62
N GLU A 205 -3.60 6.16 -15.33
CA GLU A 205 -3.84 4.74 -15.05
C GLU A 205 -3.35 4.35 -13.64
N ALA A 206 -2.17 4.83 -13.23
CA ALA A 206 -1.63 4.56 -11.91
C ALA A 206 -2.47 5.21 -10.80
N LEU A 207 -2.97 6.44 -11.03
CA LEU A 207 -3.86 7.13 -10.11
C LEU A 207 -5.21 6.42 -9.99
N ALA A 208 -5.83 6.02 -11.11
CA ALA A 208 -7.08 5.27 -11.12
C ALA A 208 -6.93 3.95 -10.37
N LYS A 209 -5.81 3.23 -10.59
CA LYS A 209 -5.50 2.00 -9.87
C LYS A 209 -5.35 2.22 -8.37
N ALA A 210 -4.64 3.27 -7.95
CA ALA A 210 -4.48 3.60 -6.53
C ALA A 210 -5.83 3.89 -5.84
N VAL A 211 -6.74 4.57 -6.52
CA VAL A 211 -8.11 4.82 -6.02
C VAL A 211 -8.89 3.51 -5.89
N GLN A 212 -8.84 2.67 -6.92
CA GLN A 212 -9.53 1.37 -6.90
C GLN A 212 -9.00 0.47 -5.78
N GLU A 213 -7.69 0.40 -5.58
CA GLU A 213 -7.08 -0.31 -4.47
C GLU A 213 -7.58 0.22 -3.12
N ALA A 214 -7.70 1.55 -2.97
CA ALA A 214 -8.25 2.15 -1.75
C ALA A 214 -9.69 1.71 -1.50
N VAL A 215 -10.54 1.69 -2.53
CA VAL A 215 -11.94 1.23 -2.45
C VAL A 215 -12.00 -0.23 -2.01
N LEU A 216 -11.26 -1.11 -2.69
CA LEU A 216 -11.26 -2.54 -2.42
C LEU A 216 -10.69 -2.87 -1.03
N LEU A 217 -9.62 -2.18 -0.62
CA LEU A 217 -8.99 -2.38 0.68
C LEU A 217 -9.79 -1.79 1.84
N ALA A 218 -10.59 -0.75 1.62
CA ALA A 218 -11.41 -0.15 2.67
C ALA A 218 -12.52 -1.07 3.19
N GLY A 219 -12.81 -2.17 2.47
CA GLY A 219 -13.77 -3.18 2.92
C GLY A 219 -15.23 -2.72 2.97
N GLU A 220 -15.52 -1.52 2.46
CA GLU A 220 -16.89 -1.01 2.32
C GLU A 220 -17.53 -1.61 1.06
N GLY A 221 -17.98 -2.86 1.15
CA GLY A 221 -18.34 -3.76 0.04
C GLY A 221 -19.25 -3.22 -1.05
N ASP A 222 -20.00 -2.15 -0.80
CA ASP A 222 -20.88 -1.49 -1.78
C ASP A 222 -20.38 -0.10 -2.20
N THR A 223 -19.19 0.31 -1.78
CA THR A 223 -18.63 1.61 -2.19
C THR A 223 -18.03 1.49 -3.59
N VAL A 224 -18.66 2.13 -4.55
CA VAL A 224 -18.11 2.37 -5.88
C VAL A 224 -17.66 3.83 -5.91
N LEU A 225 -16.40 4.08 -6.26
CA LEU A 225 -15.84 5.40 -6.46
C LEU A 225 -15.19 5.43 -7.85
N ASP A 226 -15.84 6.07 -8.78
CA ASP A 226 -15.31 6.27 -10.12
C ASP A 226 -14.25 7.37 -10.14
N VAL A 227 -13.36 7.35 -11.13
CA VAL A 227 -12.33 8.38 -11.30
C VAL A 227 -12.58 9.15 -12.57
N LEU A 228 -12.51 10.49 -12.46
CA LEU A 228 -12.65 11.41 -13.59
C LEU A 228 -11.40 12.28 -13.70
N PHE A 229 -10.71 12.23 -14.84
CA PHE A 229 -9.57 13.10 -15.11
C PHE A 229 -10.02 14.34 -15.88
N LEU A 230 -9.58 15.53 -15.42
CA LEU A 230 -9.92 16.83 -15.99
C LEU A 230 -8.65 17.63 -16.28
N THR A 231 -8.65 18.36 -17.40
CA THR A 231 -7.51 19.21 -17.82
C THR A 231 -7.55 20.62 -17.21
N GLY A 232 -8.70 21.06 -16.75
CA GLY A 232 -8.90 22.37 -16.14
C GLY A 232 -9.74 23.33 -16.97
N ASP A 233 -9.91 23.05 -18.25
CA ASP A 233 -10.67 23.92 -19.19
C ASP A 233 -12.16 23.54 -19.28
N GLU A 234 -12.56 22.48 -18.60
CA GLU A 234 -13.92 21.96 -18.65
C GLU A 234 -14.88 22.80 -17.78
N PRO A 235 -16.11 23.03 -18.24
CA PRO A 235 -17.14 23.74 -17.46
C PRO A 235 -17.47 23.06 -16.11
N LEU A 236 -17.14 21.76 -16.00
CA LEU A 236 -17.35 20.96 -14.81
C LEU A 236 -16.49 21.42 -13.63
N VAL A 237 -15.30 21.97 -13.89
CA VAL A 237 -14.35 22.43 -12.85
C VAL A 237 -14.97 23.49 -11.95
N ALA A 238 -15.65 24.49 -12.53
CA ALA A 238 -16.35 25.52 -11.75
C ALA A 238 -17.49 24.96 -10.88
N ALA A 239 -18.12 23.86 -11.30
CA ALA A 239 -19.12 23.17 -10.51
C ALA A 239 -18.49 22.36 -9.37
N LEU A 240 -17.35 21.72 -9.62
CA LEU A 240 -16.56 21.01 -8.59
C LEU A 240 -16.11 21.94 -7.48
N GLU A 241 -15.57 23.12 -7.82
CA GLU A 241 -15.14 24.14 -6.84
C GLU A 241 -16.27 24.61 -5.92
N ARG A 242 -17.50 24.56 -6.39
CA ARG A 242 -18.67 25.00 -5.64
C ARG A 242 -19.35 23.90 -4.85
N LEU A 243 -19.39 22.69 -5.37
CA LEU A 243 -20.21 21.58 -4.85
C LEU A 243 -19.38 20.39 -4.37
N GLY A 244 -18.16 20.23 -4.88
CA GLY A 244 -17.27 19.14 -4.52
C GLY A 244 -16.57 19.37 -3.18
N GLU A 245 -16.15 18.30 -2.54
CA GLU A 245 -15.29 18.32 -1.36
C GLU A 245 -13.83 18.15 -1.79
N ARG A 246 -13.00 19.16 -1.54
CA ARG A 246 -11.60 19.12 -1.90
C ARG A 246 -10.80 18.28 -0.90
N LEU A 247 -10.10 17.29 -1.40
CA LEU A 247 -9.16 16.51 -0.60
C LEU A 247 -7.82 17.24 -0.51
N ILE A 248 -7.31 17.38 0.71
CA ILE A 248 -5.99 17.96 1.00
C ILE A 248 -5.13 16.85 1.58
N PHE A 249 -4.00 16.57 0.95
CA PHE A 249 -3.05 15.58 1.41
C PHE A 249 -1.92 16.28 2.17
N GLU A 250 -1.88 16.11 3.49
CA GLU A 250 -0.75 16.56 4.28
C GLU A 250 0.40 15.56 4.12
N ARG A 251 1.50 16.02 3.54
CA ARG A 251 2.71 15.21 3.43
C ARG A 251 3.34 15.10 4.81
N SER A 252 3.25 13.95 5.47
CA SER A 252 4.16 13.66 6.58
C SER A 252 5.59 13.73 6.05
N GLU A 253 6.46 14.50 6.69
CA GLU A 253 7.87 14.72 6.28
C GLU A 253 8.75 13.45 6.34
N GLU A 254 8.19 12.30 6.64
CA GLU A 254 8.86 11.01 6.57
C GLU A 254 8.78 10.42 5.14
N ALA A 255 9.43 11.08 4.19
CA ALA A 255 9.76 10.42 2.92
C ALA A 255 10.82 9.33 3.22
N PRO A 256 10.64 8.08 2.76
CA PRO A 256 11.71 7.11 2.84
C PRO A 256 12.92 7.70 2.12
N ASN A 257 14.03 7.80 2.84
CA ASN A 257 15.31 8.24 2.32
C ASN A 257 15.73 7.19 1.28
N THR A 258 15.40 7.43 0.01
CA THR A 258 15.86 6.56 -1.08
C THR A 258 17.33 6.87 -1.29
N PRO A 259 18.26 6.02 -0.87
CA PRO A 259 19.66 6.23 -1.19
C PRO A 259 19.78 6.15 -2.71
N GLN A 260 20.34 7.20 -3.33
CA GLN A 260 20.79 7.16 -4.72
C GLN A 260 21.95 6.18 -4.79
N ASN A 261 21.65 4.92 -4.99
CA ASN A 261 22.64 3.87 -5.04
C ASN A 261 23.04 3.63 -6.49
N THR A 262 24.30 3.93 -6.82
CA THR A 262 24.94 3.69 -8.12
C THR A 262 25.40 2.22 -8.31
N PHE A 263 24.87 1.29 -7.50
CA PHE A 263 25.16 -0.14 -7.64
C PHE A 263 24.21 -0.79 -8.67
N PRO A 264 24.64 -1.93 -9.28
CA PRO A 264 23.77 -2.66 -10.21
C PRO A 264 22.44 -2.98 -9.51
N THR A 265 21.33 -2.78 -10.23
CA THR A 265 19.97 -2.96 -9.73
C THR A 265 19.83 -4.35 -9.09
N PRO A 266 19.54 -4.44 -7.78
CA PRO A 266 19.34 -5.74 -7.14
C PRO A 266 18.10 -6.43 -7.70
N PRO A 267 18.05 -7.78 -7.70
CA PRO A 267 16.88 -8.53 -8.15
C PRO A 267 15.63 -8.10 -7.35
N GLY A 268 14.49 -8.01 -8.06
CA GLY A 268 13.21 -7.65 -7.45
C GLY A 268 12.81 -6.16 -7.49
N ARG A 269 13.63 -5.27 -8.03
CA ARG A 269 13.24 -3.86 -8.28
C ARG A 269 12.42 -3.65 -9.55
N ASP A 270 12.37 -4.65 -10.43
CA ASP A 270 11.51 -4.60 -11.60
C ASP A 270 10.14 -5.20 -11.24
N PRO A 271 9.06 -4.42 -11.18
CA PRO A 271 7.73 -4.91 -10.81
C PRO A 271 7.19 -5.95 -11.80
N ASP A 272 7.70 -5.95 -13.05
CA ASP A 272 7.29 -6.90 -14.09
C ASP A 272 8.07 -8.22 -14.03
N LYS A 273 9.15 -8.26 -13.25
CA LYS A 273 10.01 -9.43 -13.09
C LYS A 273 10.32 -9.70 -11.62
N PRO A 274 9.34 -10.21 -10.83
CA PRO A 274 9.58 -10.57 -9.46
C PRO A 274 10.64 -11.68 -9.36
N PRO A 275 11.45 -11.70 -8.29
CA PRO A 275 12.43 -12.75 -8.08
C PRO A 275 11.78 -14.14 -7.97
N ILE A 276 12.50 -15.16 -8.41
CA ILE A 276 12.05 -16.55 -8.35
C ILE A 276 12.46 -17.16 -7.01
N LEU A 277 11.48 -17.68 -6.26
CA LEU A 277 11.71 -18.44 -5.03
C LEU A 277 12.31 -19.81 -5.35
N ARG A 278 13.34 -20.21 -4.59
CA ARG A 278 13.91 -21.56 -4.57
C ARG A 278 13.69 -22.26 -3.23
#